data_3c976f7ad24510db10112e2b248fb80c
#
_entry.id   3c976f7ad24510db10112e2b248fb80c
#
_cell.length_a   1.000
_cell.length_b   1.000
_cell.length_c   1.000
_cell.angle_alpha   90.00
_cell.angle_beta   90.00
_cell.angle_gamma   90.00
#
_symmetry.space_group_name_H-M   'P 1'
#
loop_
_entity.id
_entity.type
_entity.pdbx_description
1 polymer ?
#
loop_
_entity_poly.entity_id
_entity_poly.type
_entity_poly.pdbx_seq_one_letter_code
_entity_poly.pdbx_strand_id
1 'polypeptide(L)'
;MKKTVPYINNLKGNRVISMMTAYDYPTAKAVSEAEIDIILVGDSLAQVVLGHDDTLSVTVDEMLHHVKAVTNAKPSSLVVADMPYLSYHINVSDSLKNAGRFIQEGRADAVKVEGGEKRKEVINALIDAEIPVMGHLGLTPQSKNLMGGYKIQGKTLDLAKKLFEDALLLQETGCFAIVLEGVPTIVAQSISENLTIPTIGIGAGKYTDGQVLVIHDLIGMKSKEYIDAKFVKRYGEQYDSTVKALVEYKKDIENSDFPGEEHSYDMGSDIQDSLKEWKKE
;
A
#
# COMPACT_ATOMS: atom_id res chain seq x y z
N MET A 1 -17.09 10.89 -5.86
CA MET A 1 -16.24 11.57 -6.87
C MET A 1 -14.82 11.05 -6.74
N LYS A 2 -14.10 10.82 -7.84
CA LYS A 2 -12.68 10.40 -7.81
C LYS A 2 -11.80 11.50 -7.22
N LYS A 3 -10.98 11.17 -6.22
CA LYS A 3 -9.99 12.08 -5.62
C LYS A 3 -8.79 12.20 -6.54
N THR A 4 -8.25 13.42 -6.68
CA THR A 4 -7.15 13.77 -7.59
C THR A 4 -5.98 14.41 -6.83
N VAL A 5 -4.83 14.58 -7.46
CA VAL A 5 -3.68 15.26 -6.84
C VAL A 5 -4.02 16.68 -6.35
N PRO A 6 -4.69 17.55 -7.13
CA PRO A 6 -5.12 18.86 -6.62
C PRO A 6 -6.08 18.76 -5.43
N TYR A 7 -6.97 17.75 -5.40
CA TYR A 7 -7.83 17.52 -4.25
C TYR A 7 -7.01 17.21 -2.99
N ILE A 8 -6.02 16.32 -3.08
CA ILE A 8 -5.15 15.96 -1.95
C ILE A 8 -4.36 17.17 -1.46
N ASN A 9 -3.80 17.96 -2.37
CA ASN A 9 -3.05 19.18 -2.00
C ASN A 9 -3.92 20.18 -1.23
N ASN A 10 -5.18 20.35 -1.63
CA ASN A 10 -6.12 21.23 -0.94
C ASN A 10 -6.54 20.76 0.47
N LEU A 11 -6.22 19.53 0.85
CA LEU A 11 -6.50 19.04 2.21
C LEU A 11 -5.50 19.56 3.25
N LYS A 12 -4.27 19.90 2.85
CA LYS A 12 -3.26 20.43 3.77
C LYS A 12 -3.77 21.70 4.45
N GLY A 13 -3.67 21.71 5.77
CA GLY A 13 -4.17 22.79 6.61
C GLY A 13 -5.70 22.81 6.82
N ASN A 14 -6.48 21.98 6.09
CA ASN A 14 -7.92 21.92 6.19
C ASN A 14 -8.42 20.70 6.97
N ARG A 15 -7.89 19.52 6.70
CA ARG A 15 -8.16 18.29 7.47
C ARG A 15 -7.03 17.27 7.29
N VAL A 16 -6.97 16.32 8.21
CA VAL A 16 -5.98 15.22 8.15
C VAL A 16 -6.30 14.30 6.97
N ILE A 17 -5.26 13.92 6.22
CA ILE A 17 -5.33 13.03 5.06
C ILE A 17 -5.22 11.58 5.55
N SER A 18 -6.16 10.75 5.11
CA SER A 18 -6.09 9.31 5.34
C SER A 18 -5.49 8.59 4.15
N MET A 19 -4.51 7.72 4.41
CA MET A 19 -3.90 6.87 3.38
C MET A 19 -3.81 5.44 3.89
N MET A 20 -4.05 4.46 3.02
CA MET A 20 -4.03 3.04 3.36
C MET A 20 -3.44 2.24 2.21
N THR A 21 -2.69 1.17 2.51
CA THR A 21 -2.29 0.25 1.45
C THR A 21 -3.45 -0.64 1.01
N ALA A 22 -3.44 -1.05 -0.26
CA ALA A 22 -4.29 -2.14 -0.76
C ALA A 22 -3.55 -2.85 -1.89
N TYR A 23 -3.78 -4.15 -2.04
CA TYR A 23 -3.02 -4.99 -2.97
C TYR A 23 -3.91 -5.84 -3.89
N ASP A 24 -5.23 -5.79 -3.70
CA ASP A 24 -6.20 -6.57 -4.45
C ASP A 24 -7.54 -5.83 -4.61
N TYR A 25 -8.43 -6.41 -5.41
CA TYR A 25 -9.73 -5.85 -5.71
C TYR A 25 -10.65 -5.70 -4.46
N PRO A 26 -10.88 -6.75 -3.63
CA PRO A 26 -11.81 -6.63 -2.50
C PRO A 26 -11.29 -5.66 -1.44
N THR A 27 -10.00 -5.66 -1.15
CA THR A 27 -9.40 -4.70 -0.20
C THR A 27 -9.52 -3.26 -0.71
N ALA A 28 -9.27 -3.03 -2.01
CA ALA A 28 -9.42 -1.70 -2.60
C ALA A 28 -10.88 -1.21 -2.55
N LYS A 29 -11.87 -2.11 -2.70
CA LYS A 29 -13.28 -1.79 -2.51
C LYS A 29 -13.56 -1.33 -1.08
N ALA A 30 -13.13 -2.11 -0.08
CA ALA A 30 -13.34 -1.78 1.33
C ALA A 30 -12.69 -0.45 1.70
N VAL A 31 -11.45 -0.19 1.26
CA VAL A 31 -10.74 1.07 1.49
C VAL A 31 -11.47 2.25 0.85
N SER A 32 -12.01 2.07 -0.36
CA SER A 32 -12.80 3.10 -1.06
C SER A 32 -14.15 3.36 -0.39
N GLU A 33 -14.85 2.33 0.09
CA GLU A 33 -16.10 2.45 0.84
C GLU A 33 -15.90 3.12 2.20
N ALA A 34 -14.73 2.92 2.82
CA ALA A 34 -14.31 3.63 4.03
C ALA A 34 -13.88 5.09 3.77
N GLU A 35 -14.03 5.59 2.52
CA GLU A 35 -13.74 6.95 2.09
C GLU A 35 -12.29 7.42 2.32
N ILE A 36 -11.35 6.49 2.47
CA ILE A 36 -9.91 6.79 2.56
C ILE A 36 -9.46 7.64 1.37
N ASP A 37 -8.59 8.62 1.61
CA ASP A 37 -8.22 9.59 0.60
C ASP A 37 -7.27 9.04 -0.46
N ILE A 38 -6.27 8.27 -0.02
CA ILE A 38 -5.22 7.72 -0.88
C ILE A 38 -5.13 6.21 -0.66
N ILE A 39 -5.08 5.45 -1.75
CA ILE A 39 -4.65 4.06 -1.75
C ILE A 39 -3.22 3.99 -2.22
N LEU A 40 -2.36 3.34 -1.44
CA LEU A 40 -1.00 2.99 -1.84
C LEU A 40 -0.94 1.51 -2.24
N VAL A 41 -0.55 1.23 -3.47
CA VAL A 41 -0.10 -0.10 -3.84
C VAL A 41 1.39 -0.16 -3.54
N GLY A 42 1.71 -0.49 -2.29
CA GLY A 42 3.06 -0.42 -1.76
C GLY A 42 3.90 -1.66 -2.11
N ASP A 43 5.22 -1.49 -2.26
CA ASP A 43 6.15 -2.62 -2.41
C ASP A 43 6.24 -3.49 -1.15
N SER A 44 5.67 -3.04 -0.03
CA SER A 44 5.40 -3.84 1.17
C SER A 44 4.58 -5.12 0.88
N LEU A 45 3.90 -5.20 -0.28
CA LEU A 45 3.26 -6.44 -0.75
C LEU A 45 4.25 -7.61 -0.82
N ALA A 46 5.53 -7.34 -1.09
CA ALA A 46 6.58 -8.35 -1.06
C ALA A 46 6.57 -9.14 0.26
N GLN A 47 6.42 -8.43 1.39
CA GLN A 47 6.42 -9.03 2.72
C GLN A 47 5.03 -9.56 3.12
N VAL A 48 3.98 -8.75 2.97
CA VAL A 48 2.67 -9.07 3.56
C VAL A 48 1.77 -9.91 2.65
N VAL A 49 2.06 -9.99 1.36
CA VAL A 49 1.31 -10.78 0.37
C VAL A 49 2.14 -11.93 -0.19
N LEU A 50 3.39 -11.67 -0.59
CA LEU A 50 4.25 -12.67 -1.22
C LEU A 50 5.11 -13.45 -0.21
N GLY A 51 5.23 -12.99 1.04
CA GLY A 51 5.97 -13.67 2.10
C GLY A 51 7.49 -13.56 1.98
N HIS A 52 7.99 -12.53 1.31
CA HIS A 52 9.44 -12.26 1.23
C HIS A 52 9.94 -11.61 2.53
N ASP A 53 11.24 -11.70 2.78
CA ASP A 53 11.88 -11.12 3.96
C ASP A 53 11.98 -9.59 3.91
N ASP A 54 11.91 -9.00 2.71
CA ASP A 54 12.00 -7.55 2.48
C ASP A 54 11.33 -7.14 1.16
N THR A 55 11.42 -5.84 0.83
CA THR A 55 10.82 -5.25 -0.38
C THR A 55 11.73 -5.28 -1.60
N LEU A 56 12.97 -5.80 -1.50
CA LEU A 56 13.98 -5.67 -2.55
C LEU A 56 13.75 -6.59 -3.74
N SER A 57 13.07 -7.71 -3.53
CA SER A 57 12.90 -8.76 -4.54
C SER A 57 11.68 -8.57 -5.45
N VAL A 58 10.73 -7.70 -5.07
CA VAL A 58 9.53 -7.48 -5.88
C VAL A 58 9.84 -6.72 -7.16
N THR A 59 9.31 -7.20 -8.26
CA THR A 59 9.54 -6.67 -9.61
C THR A 59 8.47 -5.67 -10.03
N VAL A 60 8.74 -4.92 -11.12
CA VAL A 60 7.75 -4.04 -11.76
C VAL A 60 6.52 -4.85 -12.24
N ASP A 61 6.70 -6.06 -12.74
CA ASP A 61 5.61 -6.88 -13.26
C ASP A 61 4.68 -7.36 -12.13
N GLU A 62 5.22 -7.78 -11.00
CA GLU A 62 4.45 -8.13 -9.81
C GLU A 62 3.71 -6.93 -9.25
N MET A 63 4.38 -5.78 -9.09
CA MET A 63 3.73 -4.55 -8.68
C MET A 63 2.58 -4.16 -9.62
N LEU A 64 2.81 -4.24 -10.93
CA LEU A 64 1.81 -3.91 -11.95
C LEU A 64 0.59 -4.84 -11.88
N HIS A 65 0.79 -6.14 -11.59
CA HIS A 65 -0.30 -7.08 -11.37
C HIS A 65 -1.23 -6.60 -10.24
N HIS A 66 -0.66 -6.23 -9.10
CA HIS A 66 -1.41 -5.72 -7.95
C HIS A 66 -2.03 -4.34 -8.20
N VAL A 67 -1.32 -3.44 -8.89
CA VAL A 67 -1.87 -2.13 -9.30
C VAL A 67 -3.12 -2.33 -10.17
N LYS A 68 -3.09 -3.22 -11.16
CA LYS A 68 -4.25 -3.56 -12.00
C LYS A 68 -5.42 -4.11 -11.16
N ALA A 69 -5.16 -4.97 -10.19
CA ALA A 69 -6.19 -5.51 -9.31
C ALA A 69 -6.88 -4.40 -8.49
N VAL A 70 -6.10 -3.48 -7.92
CA VAL A 70 -6.60 -2.33 -7.14
C VAL A 70 -7.39 -1.37 -8.03
N THR A 71 -6.87 -0.98 -9.18
CA THR A 71 -7.53 0.01 -10.05
C THR A 71 -8.78 -0.54 -10.73
N ASN A 72 -8.87 -1.86 -10.95
CA ASN A 72 -10.10 -2.51 -11.42
C ASN A 72 -11.27 -2.36 -10.44
N ALA A 73 -11.01 -2.12 -9.16
CA ALA A 73 -12.03 -1.79 -8.17
C ALA A 73 -12.65 -0.40 -8.40
N LYS A 74 -12.06 0.43 -9.28
CA LYS A 74 -12.46 1.81 -9.57
C LYS A 74 -12.67 2.63 -8.28
N PRO A 75 -11.67 2.68 -7.39
CA PRO A 75 -11.81 3.36 -6.11
C PRO A 75 -11.99 4.87 -6.30
N SER A 76 -12.74 5.49 -5.39
CA SER A 76 -12.82 6.96 -5.32
C SER A 76 -11.53 7.59 -4.78
N SER A 77 -10.71 6.85 -4.06
CA SER A 77 -9.41 7.24 -3.55
C SER A 77 -8.41 7.53 -4.68
N LEU A 78 -7.46 8.47 -4.46
CA LEU A 78 -6.28 8.60 -5.34
C LEU A 78 -5.44 7.32 -5.23
N VAL A 79 -5.06 6.70 -6.35
CA VAL A 79 -4.23 5.49 -6.36
C VAL A 79 -2.78 5.84 -6.68
N VAL A 80 -1.88 5.54 -5.74
CA VAL A 80 -0.43 5.72 -5.88
C VAL A 80 0.22 4.35 -5.97
N ALA A 81 1.07 4.12 -6.97
CA ALA A 81 1.85 2.89 -7.14
C ALA A 81 3.30 3.11 -6.71
N ASP A 82 3.84 2.23 -5.86
CA ASP A 82 5.28 2.25 -5.57
C ASP A 82 6.08 1.81 -6.78
N MET A 83 7.13 2.57 -7.07
CA MET A 83 8.19 2.11 -7.96
C MET A 83 9.11 1.19 -7.15
N PRO A 84 9.20 -0.13 -7.47
CA PRO A 84 10.00 -1.07 -6.69
C PRO A 84 11.50 -0.84 -6.85
N TYR A 85 12.29 -1.48 -5.98
CA TYR A 85 13.75 -1.39 -6.01
C TYR A 85 14.32 -1.71 -7.40
N LEU A 86 15.33 -0.95 -7.83
CA LEU A 86 15.97 -0.95 -9.15
C LEU A 86 15.09 -0.52 -10.33
N SER A 87 13.81 -0.25 -10.16
CA SER A 87 12.97 0.24 -11.27
C SER A 87 13.24 1.70 -11.66
N TYR A 88 13.89 2.49 -10.79
CA TYR A 88 14.22 3.91 -10.98
C TYR A 88 15.64 4.29 -10.55
N HIS A 89 16.53 3.28 -10.42
CA HIS A 89 17.90 3.49 -9.93
C HIS A 89 18.96 3.46 -11.03
N ILE A 90 18.65 2.88 -12.21
CA ILE A 90 19.62 2.57 -13.25
C ILE A 90 19.87 3.80 -14.11
N ASN A 91 18.84 4.33 -14.74
CA ASN A 91 18.87 5.53 -15.57
C ASN A 91 17.47 6.14 -15.70
N VAL A 92 17.40 7.37 -16.22
CA VAL A 92 16.14 8.12 -16.40
C VAL A 92 15.21 7.44 -17.40
N SER A 93 15.72 6.92 -18.52
CA SER A 93 14.89 6.31 -19.56
C SER A 93 14.14 5.07 -19.06
N ASP A 94 14.83 4.19 -18.31
CA ASP A 94 14.19 3.02 -17.70
C ASP A 94 13.20 3.43 -16.61
N SER A 95 13.50 4.47 -15.84
CA SER A 95 12.60 5.02 -14.82
C SER A 95 11.29 5.52 -15.43
N LEU A 96 11.36 6.29 -16.50
CA LEU A 96 10.21 6.78 -17.27
C LEU A 96 9.38 5.64 -17.84
N LYS A 97 10.03 4.63 -18.43
CA LYS A 97 9.35 3.46 -18.98
C LYS A 97 8.61 2.68 -17.90
N ASN A 98 9.24 2.45 -16.75
CA ASN A 98 8.65 1.69 -15.65
C ASN A 98 7.48 2.48 -15.01
N ALA A 99 7.65 3.77 -14.74
CA ALA A 99 6.58 4.62 -14.22
C ALA A 99 5.41 4.72 -15.21
N GLY A 100 5.70 4.90 -16.50
CA GLY A 100 4.71 4.94 -17.58
C GLY A 100 3.84 3.68 -17.61
N ARG A 101 4.39 2.51 -17.33
CA ARG A 101 3.62 1.25 -17.22
C ARG A 101 2.59 1.28 -16.09
N PHE A 102 2.94 1.86 -14.92
CA PHE A 102 1.98 1.99 -13.80
C PHE A 102 0.82 2.91 -14.16
N ILE A 103 1.08 3.99 -14.92
CA ILE A 103 0.04 4.92 -15.37
C ILE A 103 -0.80 4.30 -16.52
N GLN A 104 -0.14 3.83 -17.58
CA GLN A 104 -0.83 3.38 -18.80
C GLN A 104 -1.49 2.01 -18.64
N GLU A 105 -0.73 1.01 -18.19
CA GLU A 105 -1.22 -0.36 -18.05
C GLU A 105 -1.92 -0.57 -16.70
N GLY A 106 -1.34 0.00 -15.61
CA GLY A 106 -1.83 -0.11 -14.25
C GLY A 106 -3.00 0.81 -13.94
N ARG A 107 -3.16 1.92 -14.68
CA ARG A 107 -4.14 2.99 -14.42
C ARG A 107 -4.01 3.60 -13.04
N ALA A 108 -2.80 3.63 -12.47
CA ALA A 108 -2.50 4.41 -11.27
C ALA A 108 -2.61 5.92 -11.58
N ASP A 109 -2.93 6.71 -10.57
CA ASP A 109 -3.02 8.17 -10.70
C ASP A 109 -1.66 8.85 -10.47
N ALA A 110 -0.73 8.19 -9.76
CA ALA A 110 0.59 8.70 -9.41
C ALA A 110 1.55 7.54 -9.08
N VAL A 111 2.84 7.85 -8.96
CA VAL A 111 3.86 6.91 -8.48
C VAL A 111 4.53 7.41 -7.20
N LYS A 112 5.12 6.50 -6.40
CA LYS A 112 5.96 6.87 -5.24
C LYS A 112 7.41 6.45 -5.49
N VAL A 113 8.34 7.31 -5.06
CA VAL A 113 9.80 7.14 -5.22
C VAL A 113 10.49 7.39 -3.89
N GLU A 114 11.40 6.49 -3.49
CA GLU A 114 12.18 6.60 -2.25
C GLU A 114 13.50 7.34 -2.46
N GLY A 115 13.77 8.29 -1.57
CA GLY A 115 15.01 9.06 -1.49
C GLY A 115 14.83 10.54 -1.82
N GLY A 116 15.82 11.34 -1.41
CA GLY A 116 15.90 12.79 -1.60
C GLY A 116 16.78 13.17 -2.78
N GLU A 117 17.83 13.95 -2.53
CA GLU A 117 18.74 14.53 -3.53
C GLU A 117 19.20 13.56 -4.64
N LYS A 118 19.51 12.30 -4.26
CA LYS A 118 19.94 11.27 -5.23
C LYS A 118 18.89 10.91 -6.28
N ARG A 119 17.63 11.29 -6.06
CA ARG A 119 16.50 10.99 -6.96
C ARG A 119 15.98 12.20 -7.71
N LYS A 120 16.56 13.38 -7.48
CA LYS A 120 16.13 14.64 -8.09
C LYS A 120 16.00 14.55 -9.61
N GLU A 121 17.02 14.00 -10.29
CA GLU A 121 17.03 13.89 -11.76
C GLU A 121 15.87 13.00 -12.27
N VAL A 122 15.68 11.85 -11.66
CA VAL A 122 14.58 10.93 -12.01
C VAL A 122 13.22 11.55 -11.72
N ILE A 123 13.06 12.18 -10.56
CA ILE A 123 11.79 12.81 -10.15
C ILE A 123 11.45 13.96 -11.11
N ASN A 124 12.42 14.82 -11.47
CA ASN A 124 12.22 15.86 -12.48
C ASN A 124 11.73 15.27 -13.80
N ALA A 125 12.39 14.23 -14.30
CA ALA A 125 12.03 13.61 -15.58
C ALA A 125 10.62 13.00 -15.56
N LEU A 126 10.21 12.39 -14.43
CA LEU A 126 8.85 11.86 -14.26
C LEU A 126 7.82 13.00 -14.31
N ILE A 127 8.09 14.11 -13.60
CA ILE A 127 7.19 15.27 -13.55
C ILE A 127 7.11 15.97 -14.90
N ASP A 128 8.24 16.11 -15.61
CA ASP A 128 8.29 16.67 -16.97
C ASP A 128 7.52 15.80 -17.98
N ALA A 129 7.40 14.49 -17.69
CA ALA A 129 6.55 13.55 -18.44
C ALA A 129 5.09 13.52 -17.95
N GLU A 130 4.66 14.51 -17.14
CA GLU A 130 3.30 14.63 -16.59
C GLU A 130 2.87 13.47 -15.66
N ILE A 131 3.82 12.74 -15.08
CA ILE A 131 3.58 11.68 -14.10
C ILE A 131 3.67 12.30 -12.69
N PRO A 132 2.57 12.36 -11.91
CA PRO A 132 2.61 12.87 -10.54
C PRO A 132 3.46 11.99 -9.64
N VAL A 133 4.35 12.60 -8.84
CA VAL A 133 5.27 11.88 -7.95
C VAL A 133 5.00 12.20 -6.49
N MET A 134 4.87 11.16 -5.66
CA MET A 134 4.95 11.21 -4.21
C MET A 134 6.37 10.87 -3.79
N GLY A 135 7.03 11.74 -3.02
CA GLY A 135 8.35 11.46 -2.44
C GLY A 135 8.26 10.55 -1.20
N HIS A 136 9.37 9.92 -0.81
CA HIS A 136 9.45 9.15 0.43
C HIS A 136 10.81 9.35 1.09
N LEU A 137 10.81 9.85 2.31
CA LEU A 137 12.00 10.17 3.12
C LEU A 137 11.97 9.51 4.51
N GLY A 138 13.10 9.48 5.16
CA GLY A 138 13.31 8.87 6.45
C GLY A 138 13.80 7.44 6.32
N LEU A 139 13.17 6.50 6.97
CA LEU A 139 13.38 5.08 6.71
C LEU A 139 12.83 4.76 5.32
N THR A 140 13.70 4.39 4.42
CA THR A 140 13.36 3.92 3.08
C THR A 140 13.62 2.42 3.01
N PRO A 141 12.58 1.56 2.99
CA PRO A 141 12.73 0.10 3.03
C PRO A 141 13.65 -0.45 1.94
N GLN A 142 13.64 0.15 0.75
CA GLN A 142 14.53 -0.22 -0.35
C GLN A 142 16.01 0.05 -0.06
N SER A 143 16.32 0.89 0.92
CA SER A 143 17.69 1.17 1.38
C SER A 143 18.12 0.30 2.58
N LYS A 144 17.35 -0.74 2.95
CA LYS A 144 17.57 -1.61 4.12
C LYS A 144 19.02 -2.08 4.24
N ASN A 145 19.62 -2.54 3.15
CA ASN A 145 20.99 -3.04 3.15
C ASN A 145 22.00 -1.93 3.44
N LEU A 146 21.83 -0.75 2.87
CA LEU A 146 22.69 0.42 3.11
C LEU A 146 22.55 0.94 4.55
N MET A 147 21.33 0.92 5.12
CA MET A 147 21.05 1.39 6.47
C MET A 147 21.42 0.35 7.55
N GLY A 148 21.70 -0.89 7.16
CA GLY A 148 21.95 -2.00 8.09
C GLY A 148 20.70 -2.39 8.89
N GLY A 149 19.54 -2.43 8.23
CA GLY A 149 18.23 -2.78 8.78
C GLY A 149 17.24 -1.60 8.85
N TYR A 150 16.05 -1.86 9.36
CA TYR A 150 14.99 -0.86 9.53
C TYR A 150 15.25 0.02 10.76
N LYS A 151 15.87 1.17 10.55
CA LYS A 151 16.31 2.09 11.62
C LYS A 151 15.66 3.45 11.47
N ILE A 152 15.23 4.04 12.61
CA ILE A 152 14.73 5.42 12.66
C ILE A 152 15.81 6.37 12.16
N GLN A 153 15.46 7.24 11.23
CA GLN A 153 16.31 8.24 10.59
C GLN A 153 16.14 9.62 11.23
N GLY A 154 17.14 10.51 11.08
CA GLY A 154 17.05 11.88 11.61
C GLY A 154 17.25 12.00 13.12
N LYS A 155 17.95 11.07 13.77
CA LYS A 155 18.18 11.09 15.24
C LYS A 155 19.24 12.08 15.70
N THR A 156 20.10 12.57 14.83
CA THR A 156 21.09 13.62 15.13
C THR A 156 20.70 14.91 14.42
N LEU A 157 21.23 16.04 14.91
CA LEU A 157 20.92 17.34 14.29
C LEU A 157 21.29 17.38 12.80
N ASP A 158 22.44 16.84 12.41
CA ASP A 158 22.91 16.85 11.03
C ASP A 158 22.02 15.96 10.13
N LEU A 159 21.61 14.78 10.63
CA LEU A 159 20.69 13.92 9.90
C LEU A 159 19.28 14.53 9.81
N ALA A 160 18.83 15.24 10.86
CA ALA A 160 17.56 15.96 10.81
C ALA A 160 17.59 17.12 9.80
N LYS A 161 18.68 17.90 9.76
CA LYS A 161 18.88 18.95 8.75
C LYS A 161 18.87 18.38 7.34
N LYS A 162 19.60 17.27 7.09
CA LYS A 162 19.61 16.63 5.77
C LYS A 162 18.24 16.17 5.34
N LEU A 163 17.43 15.57 6.23
CA LEU A 163 16.04 15.21 5.94
C LEU A 163 15.17 16.42 5.59
N PHE A 164 15.36 17.52 6.30
CA PHE A 164 14.65 18.76 6.06
C PHE A 164 15.02 19.36 4.69
N GLU A 165 16.31 19.41 4.36
CA GLU A 165 16.83 19.87 3.06
C GLU A 165 16.30 18.97 1.91
N ASP A 166 16.33 17.65 2.09
CA ASP A 166 15.78 16.71 1.11
C ASP A 166 14.26 16.90 0.92
N ALA A 167 13.51 17.21 1.97
CA ALA A 167 12.08 17.47 1.88
C ALA A 167 11.76 18.76 1.11
N LEU A 168 12.50 19.83 1.38
CA LEU A 168 12.40 21.08 0.58
C LEU A 168 12.74 20.82 -0.88
N LEU A 169 13.83 20.09 -1.14
CA LEU A 169 14.26 19.75 -2.50
C LEU A 169 13.19 18.97 -3.25
N LEU A 170 12.55 17.98 -2.62
CA LEU A 170 11.47 17.22 -3.26
C LEU A 170 10.26 18.08 -3.58
N GLN A 171 9.90 19.01 -2.70
CA GLN A 171 8.86 19.99 -2.99
C GLN A 171 9.23 20.90 -4.17
N GLU A 172 10.43 21.46 -4.18
CA GLU A 172 10.93 22.31 -5.27
C GLU A 172 11.01 21.57 -6.60
N THR A 173 11.33 20.27 -6.54
CA THR A 173 11.35 19.38 -7.73
C THR A 173 9.93 19.12 -8.27
N GLY A 174 8.87 19.36 -7.46
CA GLY A 174 7.47 19.23 -7.89
C GLY A 174 6.76 17.99 -7.38
N CYS A 175 7.29 17.26 -6.38
CA CYS A 175 6.52 16.24 -5.71
C CYS A 175 5.21 16.82 -5.13
N PHE A 176 4.09 16.12 -5.30
CA PHE A 176 2.79 16.60 -4.79
C PHE A 176 2.57 16.30 -3.31
N ALA A 177 3.28 15.34 -2.74
CA ALA A 177 3.25 14.96 -1.33
C ALA A 177 4.52 14.19 -0.98
N ILE A 178 4.82 14.05 0.33
CA ILE A 178 5.99 13.29 0.83
C ILE A 178 5.56 12.37 1.95
N VAL A 179 5.92 11.08 1.85
CA VAL A 179 5.86 10.14 2.97
C VAL A 179 7.07 10.36 3.88
N LEU A 180 6.84 10.46 5.19
CA LEU A 180 7.87 10.49 6.23
C LEU A 180 7.75 9.22 7.05
N GLU A 181 8.70 8.29 6.90
CA GLU A 181 8.70 7.02 7.61
C GLU A 181 9.81 6.94 8.66
N GLY A 182 9.46 6.47 9.87
CA GLY A 182 10.44 6.19 10.92
C GLY A 182 11.31 7.41 11.27
N VAL A 183 10.69 8.58 11.41
CA VAL A 183 11.34 9.86 11.69
C VAL A 183 10.92 10.35 13.08
N PRO A 184 11.82 10.94 13.92
CA PRO A 184 11.41 11.53 15.18
C PRO A 184 10.31 12.56 15.01
N THR A 185 9.31 12.54 15.90
CA THR A 185 8.10 13.37 15.80
C THR A 185 8.41 14.86 15.61
N ILE A 186 9.40 15.40 16.30
CA ILE A 186 9.77 16.83 16.22
C ILE A 186 10.37 17.18 14.84
N VAL A 187 11.10 16.25 14.21
CA VAL A 187 11.68 16.44 12.88
C VAL A 187 10.57 16.42 11.84
N ALA A 188 9.67 15.43 11.92
CA ALA A 188 8.52 15.35 11.04
C ALA A 188 7.60 16.56 11.15
N GLN A 189 7.37 17.07 12.36
CA GLN A 189 6.62 18.29 12.61
C GLN A 189 7.28 19.49 11.92
N SER A 190 8.58 19.69 12.15
CA SER A 190 9.33 20.81 11.54
C SER A 190 9.26 20.76 10.01
N ILE A 191 9.39 19.56 9.39
CA ILE A 191 9.26 19.40 7.96
C ILE A 191 7.83 19.77 7.50
N SER A 192 6.81 19.24 8.18
CA SER A 192 5.40 19.46 7.79
C SER A 192 4.99 20.93 7.86
N GLU A 193 5.44 21.65 8.86
CA GLU A 193 5.14 23.07 9.07
C GLU A 193 5.81 23.98 8.03
N ASN A 194 6.92 23.55 7.42
CA ASN A 194 7.68 24.36 6.46
C ASN A 194 7.43 23.99 4.99
N LEU A 195 6.74 22.90 4.72
CA LEU A 195 6.34 22.53 3.35
C LEU A 195 4.94 23.10 3.02
N THR A 196 4.72 23.38 1.75
CA THR A 196 3.40 23.73 1.21
C THR A 196 2.63 22.52 0.66
N ILE A 197 3.35 21.43 0.37
CA ILE A 197 2.77 20.14 -0.04
C ILE A 197 2.47 19.27 1.18
N PRO A 198 1.49 18.33 1.10
CA PRO A 198 1.18 17.43 2.21
C PRO A 198 2.31 16.48 2.58
N THR A 199 2.44 16.23 3.88
CA THR A 199 3.27 15.17 4.45
C THR A 199 2.39 14.03 5.00
N ILE A 200 2.77 12.78 4.73
CA ILE A 200 2.07 11.57 5.19
C ILE A 200 3.00 10.79 6.11
N GLY A 201 2.63 10.63 7.36
CA GLY A 201 3.46 9.96 8.36
C GLY A 201 3.20 8.47 8.48
N ILE A 202 4.26 7.69 8.69
CA ILE A 202 4.22 6.33 9.20
C ILE A 202 5.38 6.17 10.19
N GLY A 203 5.07 5.99 11.48
CA GLY A 203 6.10 6.02 12.52
C GLY A 203 6.82 7.38 12.64
N ALA A 204 6.15 8.47 12.29
CA ALA A 204 6.67 9.84 12.30
C ALA A 204 5.91 10.77 13.28
N GLY A 205 5.05 10.22 14.11
CA GLY A 205 4.21 10.97 15.05
C GLY A 205 2.96 11.57 14.40
N LYS A 206 2.25 12.43 15.14
CA LYS A 206 0.91 12.90 14.79
C LYS A 206 0.86 14.26 14.07
N TYR A 207 1.99 14.91 13.85
CA TYR A 207 2.05 16.29 13.36
C TYR A 207 2.29 16.38 11.83
N THR A 208 2.25 15.26 11.13
CA THR A 208 2.15 15.24 9.67
C THR A 208 0.72 15.52 9.20
N ASP A 209 0.54 15.96 7.97
CA ASP A 209 -0.76 16.32 7.40
C ASP A 209 -1.67 15.09 7.18
N GLY A 210 -1.08 13.89 7.12
CA GLY A 210 -1.80 12.63 6.99
C GLY A 210 -1.06 11.48 7.64
N GLN A 211 -1.70 10.29 7.63
CA GLN A 211 -1.14 9.04 8.15
C GLN A 211 -1.38 7.90 7.18
N VAL A 212 -0.41 6.97 7.09
CA VAL A 212 -0.53 5.71 6.36
C VAL A 212 -0.19 4.54 7.26
N LEU A 213 -0.86 3.41 7.05
CA LEU A 213 -0.50 2.10 7.59
C LEU A 213 -0.61 1.04 6.49
N VAL A 214 0.10 -0.07 6.69
CA VAL A 214 -0.09 -1.29 5.90
C VAL A 214 -1.41 -1.94 6.34
N ILE A 215 -2.29 -2.24 5.39
CA ILE A 215 -3.62 -2.78 5.70
C ILE A 215 -3.55 -4.07 6.54
N HIS A 216 -2.60 -4.97 6.25
CA HIS A 216 -2.42 -6.21 6.99
C HIS A 216 -2.06 -5.96 8.46
N ASP A 217 -1.30 -4.90 8.75
CA ASP A 217 -1.02 -4.48 10.12
C ASP A 217 -2.28 -3.94 10.80
N LEU A 218 -3.03 -3.08 10.10
CA LEU A 218 -4.22 -2.43 10.64
C LEU A 218 -5.31 -3.45 10.98
N ILE A 219 -5.60 -4.41 10.09
CA ILE A 219 -6.66 -5.41 10.32
C ILE A 219 -6.18 -6.65 11.09
N GLY A 220 -4.89 -6.72 11.46
CA GLY A 220 -4.33 -7.87 12.16
C GLY A 220 -4.29 -9.14 11.30
N MET A 221 -3.96 -9.03 9.99
CA MET A 221 -3.84 -10.18 9.07
C MET A 221 -2.41 -10.72 9.05
N LYS A 222 -1.83 -10.93 10.22
CA LYS A 222 -0.51 -11.52 10.41
C LYS A 222 -0.55 -12.62 11.45
N SER A 223 0.24 -13.69 11.25
CA SER A 223 0.36 -14.75 12.26
C SER A 223 0.95 -14.20 13.57
N LYS A 224 0.77 -14.93 14.68
CA LYS A 224 1.25 -14.52 16.01
C LYS A 224 2.78 -14.45 16.13
N GLU A 225 3.50 -15.01 15.18
CA GLU A 225 4.96 -14.97 15.13
C GLU A 225 5.52 -13.61 14.71
N TYR A 226 4.70 -12.77 14.04
CA TYR A 226 5.10 -11.45 13.61
C TYR A 226 4.97 -10.44 14.76
N ILE A 227 6.07 -9.72 15.03
CA ILE A 227 6.09 -8.62 15.98
C ILE A 227 5.76 -7.33 15.23
N ASP A 228 4.69 -6.65 15.64
CA ASP A 228 4.32 -5.37 15.06
C ASP A 228 5.38 -4.30 15.35
N ALA A 229 5.62 -3.42 14.40
CA ALA A 229 6.41 -2.22 14.64
C ALA A 229 5.71 -1.33 15.68
N LYS A 230 6.49 -0.62 16.49
CA LYS A 230 5.98 0.22 17.61
C LYS A 230 4.86 1.19 17.22
N PHE A 231 4.85 1.65 15.97
CA PHE A 231 3.88 2.62 15.47
C PHE A 231 2.58 1.98 14.97
N VAL A 232 2.51 0.66 14.89
CA VAL A 232 1.31 -0.07 14.44
C VAL A 232 0.27 -0.07 15.55
N LYS A 233 -0.95 0.33 15.19
CA LYS A 233 -2.15 0.13 15.99
C LYS A 233 -3.08 -0.79 15.22
N ARG A 234 -3.39 -1.95 15.79
CA ARG A 234 -4.39 -2.86 15.22
C ARG A 234 -5.80 -2.36 15.51
N TYR A 235 -6.67 -2.51 14.52
CA TYR A 235 -8.11 -2.21 14.60
C TYR A 235 -8.95 -3.46 14.37
N GLY A 236 -8.31 -4.61 14.05
CA GLY A 236 -8.97 -5.89 13.83
C GLY A 236 -8.06 -7.07 14.17
N GLU A 237 -8.65 -8.27 14.18
CA GLU A 237 -8.02 -9.57 14.47
C GLU A 237 -8.35 -10.54 13.32
N GLN A 238 -8.10 -10.10 12.07
CA GLN A 238 -8.57 -10.84 10.88
C GLN A 238 -7.91 -12.20 10.74
N TYR A 239 -6.64 -12.35 11.11
CA TYR A 239 -5.96 -13.65 11.05
C TYR A 239 -6.66 -14.70 11.95
N ASP A 240 -6.90 -14.35 13.22
CA ASP A 240 -7.55 -15.28 14.16
C ASP A 240 -9.00 -15.57 13.74
N SER A 241 -9.73 -14.58 13.23
CA SER A 241 -11.09 -14.75 12.69
C SER A 241 -11.11 -15.69 11.48
N THR A 242 -10.12 -15.57 10.60
CA THR A 242 -9.97 -16.45 9.43
C THR A 242 -9.67 -17.89 9.85
N VAL A 243 -8.72 -18.07 10.78
CA VAL A 243 -8.40 -19.41 11.32
C VAL A 243 -9.61 -20.04 11.95
N LYS A 244 -10.39 -19.29 12.77
CA LYS A 244 -11.60 -19.78 13.40
C LYS A 244 -12.63 -20.25 12.36
N ALA A 245 -12.91 -19.44 11.35
CA ALA A 245 -13.86 -19.80 10.28
C ALA A 245 -13.43 -21.08 9.53
N LEU A 246 -12.13 -21.23 9.25
CA LEU A 246 -11.60 -22.44 8.60
C LEU A 246 -11.73 -23.68 9.48
N VAL A 247 -11.55 -23.56 10.79
CA VAL A 247 -11.73 -24.65 11.75
C VAL A 247 -13.20 -25.06 11.82
N GLU A 248 -14.13 -24.11 11.87
CA GLU A 248 -15.58 -24.38 11.85
C GLU A 248 -15.99 -25.08 10.55
N TYR A 249 -15.59 -24.54 9.40
CA TYR A 249 -15.85 -25.14 8.09
C TYR A 249 -15.34 -26.60 8.01
N LYS A 250 -14.11 -26.86 8.47
CA LYS A 250 -13.55 -28.21 8.50
C LYS A 250 -14.41 -29.15 9.35
N LYS A 251 -14.84 -28.69 10.53
CA LYS A 251 -15.68 -29.48 11.45
C LYS A 251 -17.03 -29.84 10.84
N ASP A 252 -17.67 -28.86 10.14
CA ASP A 252 -18.97 -29.07 9.50
C ASP A 252 -18.87 -30.10 8.37
N ILE A 253 -17.78 -30.11 7.60
CA ILE A 253 -17.52 -31.15 6.60
C ILE A 253 -17.32 -32.52 7.26
N GLU A 254 -16.49 -32.61 8.32
CA GLU A 254 -16.22 -33.87 9.02
C GLU A 254 -17.48 -34.48 9.63
N ASN A 255 -18.42 -33.65 10.08
CA ASN A 255 -19.70 -34.06 10.64
C ASN A 255 -20.80 -34.28 9.59
N SER A 256 -20.57 -33.95 8.32
CA SER A 256 -21.58 -33.90 7.24
C SER A 256 -22.70 -32.87 7.50
N ASP A 257 -22.39 -31.80 8.24
CA ASP A 257 -23.29 -30.67 8.47
C ASP A 257 -23.25 -29.67 7.29
N PHE A 258 -22.16 -29.70 6.51
CA PHE A 258 -22.00 -28.92 5.26
C PHE A 258 -21.58 -29.85 4.12
N PRO A 259 -22.20 -29.75 2.91
CA PRO A 259 -23.33 -28.87 2.57
C PRO A 259 -24.65 -29.35 3.15
N GLY A 260 -25.47 -28.44 3.63
CA GLY A 260 -26.86 -28.70 3.99
C GLY A 260 -27.79 -28.73 2.77
N GLU A 261 -29.10 -28.92 2.98
CA GLU A 261 -30.10 -28.96 1.89
C GLU A 261 -30.11 -27.63 1.12
N GLU A 262 -30.00 -26.50 1.83
CA GLU A 262 -29.96 -25.12 1.25
C GLU A 262 -28.72 -24.84 0.39
N HIS A 263 -27.69 -25.67 0.51
CA HIS A 263 -26.45 -25.59 -0.27
C HIS A 263 -26.41 -26.64 -1.41
N SER A 264 -27.49 -27.41 -1.58
CA SER A 264 -27.56 -28.55 -2.49
C SER A 264 -28.52 -28.27 -3.66
N TYR A 265 -28.28 -28.91 -4.77
CA TYR A 265 -29.17 -28.83 -5.90
C TYR A 265 -29.93 -30.15 -6.07
N ASP A 266 -31.27 -30.05 -6.14
CA ASP A 266 -32.14 -31.17 -6.39
C ASP A 266 -32.50 -31.30 -7.89
N MET A 267 -32.75 -32.54 -8.31
CA MET A 267 -33.41 -32.80 -9.56
C MET A 267 -34.86 -33.28 -9.29
N GLY A 268 -35.76 -33.08 -10.24
CA GLY A 268 -37.14 -33.48 -10.09
C GLY A 268 -37.28 -34.98 -9.69
N SER A 269 -38.28 -35.28 -8.90
CA SER A 269 -38.53 -36.62 -8.35
C SER A 269 -38.53 -37.75 -9.39
N ASP A 270 -39.14 -37.49 -10.55
CA ASP A 270 -39.24 -38.44 -11.67
C ASP A 270 -37.84 -38.81 -12.25
N ILE A 271 -36.91 -37.85 -12.26
CA ILE A 271 -35.55 -38.07 -12.72
C ILE A 271 -34.73 -38.80 -11.65
N GLN A 272 -34.96 -38.48 -10.36
CA GLN A 272 -34.31 -39.19 -9.27
C GLN A 272 -34.64 -40.66 -9.25
N ASP A 273 -35.93 -41.03 -9.48
CA ASP A 273 -36.36 -42.40 -9.54
C ASP A 273 -35.80 -43.15 -10.75
N SER A 274 -35.82 -42.54 -11.91
CA SER A 274 -35.15 -43.06 -13.12
C SER A 274 -33.65 -43.30 -12.91
N LEU A 275 -32.95 -42.41 -12.18
CA LEU A 275 -31.53 -42.57 -11.85
C LEU A 275 -31.27 -43.74 -10.90
N LYS A 276 -32.16 -43.97 -9.92
CA LYS A 276 -32.07 -45.10 -9.00
C LYS A 276 -32.29 -46.44 -9.73
N GLU A 277 -33.19 -46.49 -10.70
CA GLU A 277 -33.45 -47.69 -11.52
C GLU A 277 -32.24 -47.99 -12.43
N TRP A 278 -31.70 -46.97 -13.10
CA TRP A 278 -30.51 -47.13 -13.96
C TRP A 278 -29.28 -47.67 -13.22
N LYS A 279 -29.08 -47.33 -11.92
CA LYS A 279 -27.97 -47.87 -11.10
C LYS A 279 -28.14 -49.33 -10.66
N LYS A 280 -29.29 -49.96 -10.91
CA LYS A 280 -29.54 -51.36 -10.57
C LYS A 280 -29.34 -52.32 -11.76
N GLU A 281 -29.17 -51.80 -12.97
CA GLU A 281 -28.77 -52.51 -14.18
C GLU A 281 -27.19 -52.56 -14.27
#